data_65a2be56dd62b3c700bb337e6d7ca54c
#
_entry.id   65a2be56dd62b3c700bb337e6d7ca54c
#
_cell.length_a   1.000
_cell.length_b   1.000
_cell.length_c   1.000
_cell.angle_alpha   90.00
_cell.angle_beta   90.00
_cell.angle_gamma   90.00
#
_symmetry.space_group_name_H-M   'P 1'
#
loop_
_entity.id
_entity.type
_entity.pdbx_description
1 polymer ?
#
loop_
_entity_poly.entity_id
_entity_poly.type
_entity_poly.pdbx_seq_one_letter_code
_entity_poly.pdbx_strand_id
1 'polypeptide(L)'
;MADRSPAASVYASARRAAGRVARRLGFRRPAPAPPARPARTDPAAPRPASRVDLISTREIVGVLEAGRDAAPQRLTLFVNELAVDHVDVAPAGEAPAAFRFRTRDMWHYCGPKDRITVRRGSDPLPMPDGSPHHSPTAKAKRPLSELEERLAAGEIINSRGNLSLPKYLDATWQQSVTRLYGEVDQAVHEIIGHHPFLVYGSLLGAVREGRPLGHDHDFDTAYLSAHTDPEEVAAEAGRLALALQERGFSVEARATCIHIADAGLTERIDLYHFFFNDSDELRLAWGSVSDIPFRKDQWAGLEQIQFAGATVFAPRNAEALVAHLYGPNWRVPNPGFSWERERGTRAKEAAFPAALRPVINWQDHWLHHAFDAPTSFAHCVDGLQLAPGLVVDLGCGDGRDVPRFVRSGARVLGLDYTPAAVESARRRGLAQDRASFERCDLAAPGALREQLDALPQPLPRTLFYARHLLDSISDAARATLLAEFEALARPGDMIAVESRALGDDTLHYHERLNCGRRVVDPSPIRDWLAGAGFETVVDLGGSGWEKAGSKPVLLHRFVAVKPTAGSSPDRPSRISSVTEHGGGR
;
A
#
# COMPACT_ATOMS: atom_id res chain seq x y z
N MET A 1 -37.19 23.62 -8.70
CA MET A 1 -36.21 24.71 -8.50
C MET A 1 -35.21 24.19 -7.50
N ALA A 2 -34.11 23.62 -7.99
CA ALA A 2 -33.08 22.99 -7.16
C ALA A 2 -32.12 24.08 -6.67
N ASP A 3 -32.02 24.19 -5.38
CA ASP A 3 -31.14 25.09 -4.65
C ASP A 3 -29.68 24.63 -4.84
N ARG A 4 -28.90 25.38 -5.62
CA ARG A 4 -27.48 25.14 -5.79
C ARG A 4 -26.72 25.74 -4.60
N SER A 5 -26.27 24.88 -3.72
CA SER A 5 -25.43 25.23 -2.57
C SER A 5 -24.21 26.10 -2.99
N PRO A 6 -23.92 27.19 -2.27
CA PRO A 6 -22.77 28.08 -2.52
C PRO A 6 -21.41 27.38 -2.49
N ALA A 7 -21.29 26.27 -1.78
CA ALA A 7 -20.06 25.49 -1.64
C ALA A 7 -19.54 24.92 -2.99
N ALA A 8 -20.43 24.51 -3.91
CA ALA A 8 -20.04 23.96 -5.19
C ALA A 8 -19.38 25.00 -6.13
N SER A 9 -19.79 26.27 -6.03
CA SER A 9 -19.23 27.37 -6.83
C SER A 9 -17.82 27.78 -6.36
N VAL A 10 -17.56 27.75 -5.07
CA VAL A 10 -16.24 28.05 -4.48
C VAL A 10 -15.24 26.96 -4.85
N TYR A 11 -15.65 25.68 -4.81
CA TYR A 11 -14.81 24.54 -5.20
C TYR A 11 -14.38 24.59 -6.68
N ALA A 12 -15.28 24.97 -7.56
CA ALA A 12 -14.99 25.07 -9.01
C ALA A 12 -14.03 26.24 -9.33
N SER A 13 -14.08 27.31 -8.55
CA SER A 13 -13.20 28.49 -8.72
C SER A 13 -11.79 28.22 -8.16
N ALA A 14 -11.69 27.54 -7.02
CA ALA A 14 -10.44 27.12 -6.42
C ALA A 14 -9.69 26.07 -7.29
N ARG A 15 -10.40 25.13 -7.92
CA ARG A 15 -9.82 24.18 -8.89
C ARG A 15 -9.20 24.89 -10.11
N ARG A 16 -9.80 25.97 -10.59
CA ARG A 16 -9.25 26.75 -11.71
C ARG A 16 -8.02 27.55 -11.33
N ALA A 17 -7.95 28.08 -10.11
CA ALA A 17 -6.77 28.77 -9.59
C ALA A 17 -5.59 27.82 -9.37
N ALA A 18 -5.82 26.69 -8.71
CA ALA A 18 -4.82 25.63 -8.49
C ALA A 18 -4.27 25.07 -9.83
N GLY A 19 -5.12 24.91 -10.83
CA GLY A 19 -4.70 24.46 -12.16
C GLY A 19 -3.82 25.46 -12.91
N ARG A 20 -3.89 26.77 -12.61
CA ARG A 20 -2.99 27.79 -13.17
C ARG A 20 -1.64 27.80 -12.47
N VAL A 21 -1.60 27.64 -11.17
CA VAL A 21 -0.37 27.54 -10.38
C VAL A 21 0.39 26.24 -10.73
N ALA A 22 -0.30 25.09 -10.82
CA ALA A 22 0.30 23.83 -11.23
C ALA A 22 0.94 23.89 -12.63
N ARG A 23 0.32 24.61 -13.58
CA ARG A 23 0.90 24.85 -14.92
C ARG A 23 2.12 25.77 -14.89
N ARG A 24 2.15 26.75 -13.99
CA ARG A 24 3.26 27.69 -13.81
C ARG A 24 4.47 27.02 -13.16
N LEU A 25 4.24 26.04 -12.27
CA LEU A 25 5.26 25.28 -11.54
C LEU A 25 5.79 24.05 -12.30
N GLY A 26 5.37 23.83 -13.55
CA GLY A 26 5.91 22.77 -14.40
C GLY A 26 5.55 21.34 -13.98
N PHE A 27 4.55 21.14 -13.11
CA PHE A 27 4.06 19.82 -12.74
C PHE A 27 3.36 19.13 -13.92
N ARG A 28 4.17 18.62 -14.86
CA ARG A 28 3.68 17.72 -15.92
C ARG A 28 3.79 16.29 -15.40
N ARG A 29 2.73 15.50 -15.55
CA ARG A 29 2.83 14.04 -15.41
C ARG A 29 3.91 13.55 -16.38
N PRO A 30 4.94 12.83 -15.95
CA PRO A 30 5.79 12.11 -16.87
C PRO A 30 4.88 11.12 -17.62
N ALA A 31 4.90 11.15 -18.94
CA ALA A 31 4.27 10.11 -19.75
C ALA A 31 4.93 8.77 -19.34
N PRO A 32 4.17 7.68 -19.17
CA PRO A 32 4.77 6.38 -18.97
C PRO A 32 5.70 6.10 -20.15
N ALA A 33 6.95 5.74 -19.83
CA ALA A 33 7.90 5.34 -20.86
C ALA A 33 7.28 4.17 -21.65
N PRO A 34 7.32 4.18 -22.99
CA PRO A 34 6.83 3.05 -23.75
C PRO A 34 7.61 1.81 -23.33
N PRO A 35 6.93 0.65 -23.19
CA PRO A 35 7.62 -0.60 -22.86
C PRO A 35 8.69 -0.82 -23.93
N ALA A 36 9.92 -1.14 -23.48
CA ALA A 36 11.02 -1.47 -24.37
C ALA A 36 10.55 -2.58 -25.30
N ARG A 37 10.63 -2.34 -26.61
CA ARG A 37 10.35 -3.37 -27.62
C ARG A 37 11.30 -4.54 -27.34
N PRO A 38 10.78 -5.78 -27.23
CA PRO A 38 11.65 -6.94 -27.11
C PRO A 38 12.54 -6.98 -28.36
N ALA A 39 13.84 -7.24 -28.15
CA ALA A 39 14.77 -7.44 -29.24
C ALA A 39 14.22 -8.54 -30.17
N ARG A 40 14.24 -8.28 -31.48
CA ARG A 40 13.94 -9.30 -32.48
C ARG A 40 14.93 -10.44 -32.31
N THR A 41 14.46 -11.57 -31.78
CA THR A 41 15.18 -12.83 -31.84
C THR A 41 14.91 -13.47 -33.19
N ASP A 42 15.95 -14.07 -33.80
CA ASP A 42 15.88 -14.90 -34.98
C ASP A 42 14.78 -15.97 -34.84
N PRO A 43 14.22 -16.51 -35.96
CA PRO A 43 13.19 -17.54 -35.91
C PRO A 43 13.76 -18.79 -35.21
N ALA A 44 13.51 -18.88 -33.91
CA ALA A 44 13.92 -20.02 -33.10
C ALA A 44 13.15 -21.26 -33.55
N ALA A 45 13.80 -22.43 -33.43
CA ALA A 45 13.18 -23.74 -33.57
C ALA A 45 11.84 -23.79 -32.81
N PRO A 46 10.83 -24.55 -33.31
CA PRO A 46 9.52 -24.62 -32.66
C PRO A 46 9.69 -25.00 -31.19
N ARG A 47 9.18 -24.13 -30.30
CA ARG A 47 9.28 -24.36 -28.84
C ARG A 47 8.49 -25.62 -28.47
N PRO A 48 9.01 -26.51 -27.60
CA PRO A 48 8.27 -27.67 -27.13
C PRO A 48 6.89 -27.27 -26.60
N ALA A 49 5.88 -28.10 -26.87
CA ALA A 49 4.50 -27.83 -26.47
C ALA A 49 4.33 -27.80 -24.94
N SER A 50 5.10 -28.63 -24.22
CA SER A 50 5.20 -28.62 -22.76
C SER A 50 6.59 -28.13 -22.35
N ARG A 51 6.66 -27.09 -21.51
CA ARG A 51 7.94 -26.46 -21.13
C ARG A 51 7.82 -25.54 -19.93
N VAL A 52 8.95 -25.21 -19.32
CA VAL A 52 9.10 -24.07 -18.41
C VAL A 52 9.40 -22.81 -19.24
N ASP A 53 8.67 -21.74 -19.03
CA ASP A 53 8.85 -20.47 -19.73
C ASP A 53 9.67 -19.44 -18.93
N LEU A 54 9.58 -19.49 -17.59
CA LEU A 54 10.26 -18.56 -16.70
C LEU A 54 10.73 -19.25 -15.42
N ILE A 55 11.96 -18.93 -15.02
CA ILE A 55 12.51 -19.24 -13.70
C ILE A 55 12.97 -17.92 -13.06
N SER A 56 12.46 -17.64 -11.87
CA SER A 56 12.83 -16.49 -11.08
C SER A 56 12.95 -16.85 -9.59
N THR A 57 13.46 -15.96 -8.77
CA THR A 57 13.51 -16.15 -7.31
C THR A 57 12.13 -16.16 -6.64
N ARG A 58 11.06 -15.89 -7.37
CA ARG A 58 9.69 -15.85 -6.84
C ARG A 58 8.85 -17.01 -7.35
N GLU A 59 9.08 -17.44 -8.59
CA GLU A 59 8.22 -18.43 -9.24
C GLU A 59 8.90 -19.13 -10.40
N ILE A 60 8.42 -20.34 -10.70
CA ILE A 60 8.69 -21.11 -11.93
C ILE A 60 7.35 -21.25 -12.64
N VAL A 61 7.27 -20.81 -13.89
CA VAL A 61 6.03 -20.79 -14.69
C VAL A 61 6.26 -21.50 -16.01
N GLY A 62 5.23 -22.15 -16.50
CA GLY A 62 5.30 -22.82 -17.79
C GLY A 62 3.94 -23.25 -18.32
N VAL A 63 3.97 -24.05 -19.37
CA VAL A 63 2.79 -24.61 -20.00
C VAL A 63 2.93 -26.12 -20.15
N LEU A 64 1.81 -26.83 -20.03
CA LEU A 64 1.68 -28.26 -20.22
C LEU A 64 0.65 -28.53 -21.31
N GLU A 65 1.03 -29.25 -22.34
CA GLU A 65 0.08 -29.72 -23.33
C GLU A 65 -0.66 -30.95 -22.77
N ALA A 66 -1.98 -30.82 -22.66
CA ALA A 66 -2.87 -31.90 -22.27
C ALA A 66 -4.01 -32.01 -23.29
N GLY A 67 -4.36 -33.23 -23.70
CA GLY A 67 -5.53 -33.45 -24.56
C GLY A 67 -6.83 -32.96 -23.90
N ARG A 68 -7.85 -32.63 -24.69
CA ARG A 68 -9.13 -32.09 -24.24
C ARG A 68 -9.80 -32.85 -23.10
N ASP A 69 -9.69 -34.21 -23.13
CA ASP A 69 -10.36 -35.12 -22.21
C ASP A 69 -9.38 -35.81 -21.25
N ALA A 70 -8.16 -35.30 -21.12
CA ALA A 70 -7.15 -35.87 -20.25
C ALA A 70 -7.49 -35.62 -18.76
N ALA A 71 -7.22 -36.61 -17.91
CA ALA A 71 -7.24 -36.40 -16.47
C ALA A 71 -6.17 -35.34 -16.08
N PRO A 72 -6.36 -34.62 -14.95
CA PRO A 72 -5.35 -33.71 -14.42
C PRO A 72 -3.98 -34.43 -14.32
N GLN A 73 -2.92 -33.76 -14.79
CA GLN A 73 -1.57 -34.31 -14.80
C GLN A 73 -0.75 -33.65 -13.69
N ARG A 74 -0.09 -34.48 -12.87
CA ARG A 74 0.79 -34.02 -11.82
C ARG A 74 2.13 -33.61 -12.37
N LEU A 75 2.53 -32.36 -12.09
CA LEU A 75 3.88 -31.85 -12.20
C LEU A 75 4.50 -31.76 -10.83
N THR A 76 5.75 -32.19 -10.68
CA THR A 76 6.50 -32.12 -9.43
C THR A 76 7.76 -31.28 -9.63
N LEU A 77 7.99 -30.34 -8.73
CA LEU A 77 9.23 -29.57 -8.64
C LEU A 77 10.24 -30.32 -7.77
N PHE A 78 11.43 -30.53 -8.30
CA PHE A 78 12.53 -31.19 -7.59
C PHE A 78 13.72 -30.26 -7.43
N VAL A 79 14.41 -30.39 -6.30
CA VAL A 79 15.79 -29.96 -6.12
C VAL A 79 16.64 -31.21 -5.96
N ASN A 80 17.49 -31.51 -6.94
CA ASN A 80 18.12 -32.84 -7.10
C ASN A 80 17.04 -33.95 -7.21
N GLU A 81 17.00 -34.88 -6.26
CA GLU A 81 15.95 -35.91 -6.16
C GLU A 81 14.91 -35.60 -5.04
N LEU A 82 15.05 -34.49 -4.32
CA LEU A 82 14.09 -34.05 -3.30
C LEU A 82 12.87 -33.43 -3.98
N ALA A 83 11.70 -34.02 -3.81
CA ALA A 83 10.43 -33.45 -4.24
C ALA A 83 10.08 -32.27 -3.28
N VAL A 84 10.01 -31.07 -3.83
CA VAL A 84 9.80 -29.84 -3.03
C VAL A 84 8.35 -29.39 -3.05
N ASP A 85 7.68 -29.53 -4.21
CA ASP A 85 6.29 -29.09 -4.38
C ASP A 85 5.67 -29.86 -5.57
N HIS A 86 4.35 -29.88 -5.64
CA HIS A 86 3.63 -30.46 -6.78
C HIS A 86 2.38 -29.63 -7.12
N VAL A 87 1.99 -29.72 -8.39
CA VAL A 87 0.77 -29.09 -8.90
C VAL A 87 0.05 -30.06 -9.83
N ASP A 88 -1.27 -30.17 -9.68
CA ASP A 88 -2.10 -30.95 -10.59
C ASP A 88 -2.68 -29.98 -11.65
N VAL A 89 -2.31 -30.19 -12.90
CA VAL A 89 -2.65 -29.32 -14.04
C VAL A 89 -3.83 -29.92 -14.78
N ALA A 90 -4.99 -29.26 -14.72
CA ALA A 90 -6.17 -29.63 -15.48
C ALA A 90 -6.02 -29.23 -16.96
N PRO A 91 -6.61 -29.97 -17.91
CA PRO A 91 -6.58 -29.61 -19.32
C PRO A 91 -7.33 -28.28 -19.55
N ALA A 92 -6.78 -27.42 -20.41
CA ALA A 92 -7.33 -26.12 -20.77
C ALA A 92 -7.98 -26.14 -22.18
N GLY A 93 -8.63 -27.23 -22.57
CA GLY A 93 -9.20 -27.40 -23.89
C GLY A 93 -8.13 -27.66 -24.96
N GLU A 94 -8.11 -26.88 -26.05
CA GLU A 94 -7.11 -27.00 -27.13
C GLU A 94 -5.80 -26.27 -26.84
N ALA A 95 -5.82 -25.30 -25.89
CA ALA A 95 -4.63 -24.54 -25.52
C ALA A 95 -3.80 -25.28 -24.46
N PRO A 96 -2.46 -25.12 -24.45
CA PRO A 96 -1.64 -25.62 -23.35
C PRO A 96 -2.07 -25.04 -22.02
N ALA A 97 -2.21 -25.88 -21.00
CA ALA A 97 -2.57 -25.48 -19.65
C ALA A 97 -1.38 -24.83 -18.94
N ALA A 98 -1.59 -23.66 -18.33
CA ALA A 98 -0.54 -22.99 -17.58
C ALA A 98 -0.34 -23.62 -16.20
N PHE A 99 0.91 -23.68 -15.74
CA PHE A 99 1.25 -24.05 -14.37
C PHE A 99 2.19 -23.05 -13.73
N ARG A 100 2.20 -23.05 -12.36
CA ARG A 100 3.05 -22.16 -11.58
C ARG A 100 3.44 -22.81 -10.26
N PHE A 101 4.73 -22.78 -9.96
CA PHE A 101 5.28 -23.04 -8.63
C PHE A 101 5.72 -21.72 -8.01
N ARG A 102 5.39 -21.49 -6.76
CA ARG A 102 5.96 -20.40 -5.96
C ARG A 102 7.25 -20.92 -5.31
N THR A 103 8.33 -20.12 -5.30
CA THR A 103 9.65 -20.69 -4.99
C THR A 103 10.52 -19.82 -4.08
N ARG A 104 9.95 -18.78 -3.46
CA ARG A 104 10.72 -17.75 -2.77
C ARG A 104 11.71 -18.29 -1.73
N ASP A 105 11.25 -19.11 -0.78
CA ASP A 105 12.10 -19.65 0.28
C ASP A 105 13.01 -20.78 -0.19
N MET A 106 12.59 -21.57 -1.20
CA MET A 106 13.36 -22.65 -1.76
C MET A 106 14.78 -22.22 -2.15
N TRP A 107 14.93 -21.02 -2.70
CA TRP A 107 16.23 -20.50 -3.16
C TRP A 107 17.24 -20.26 -2.04
N HIS A 108 16.81 -20.22 -0.78
CA HIS A 108 17.73 -20.13 0.35
C HIS A 108 18.53 -21.44 0.56
N TYR A 109 18.00 -22.56 0.06
CA TYR A 109 18.54 -23.91 0.22
C TYR A 109 19.25 -24.43 -1.03
N CYS A 110 19.16 -23.72 -2.16
CA CYS A 110 19.71 -24.15 -3.44
C CYS A 110 21.00 -23.39 -3.79
N GLY A 111 22.01 -24.10 -4.26
CA GLY A 111 23.29 -23.54 -4.68
C GLY A 111 23.71 -24.02 -6.08
N PRO A 112 24.91 -23.59 -6.57
CA PRO A 112 25.37 -23.86 -7.96
C PRO A 112 25.56 -25.35 -8.31
N LYS A 113 25.61 -26.23 -7.31
CA LYS A 113 25.74 -27.67 -7.51
C LYS A 113 24.40 -28.39 -7.61
N ASP A 114 23.29 -27.70 -7.26
CA ASP A 114 21.97 -28.27 -7.22
C ASP A 114 21.30 -28.17 -8.60
N ARG A 115 20.44 -29.16 -8.89
CA ARG A 115 19.67 -29.24 -10.13
C ARG A 115 18.20 -29.09 -9.82
N ILE A 116 17.59 -28.04 -10.38
CA ILE A 116 16.15 -27.79 -10.26
C ILE A 116 15.48 -28.31 -11.51
N THR A 117 14.50 -29.22 -11.34
CA THR A 117 13.73 -29.81 -12.44
C THR A 117 12.23 -29.72 -12.16
N VAL A 118 11.43 -29.54 -13.20
CA VAL A 118 9.98 -29.76 -13.17
C VAL A 118 9.71 -31.02 -13.96
N ARG A 119 9.12 -32.05 -13.34
CA ARG A 119 8.94 -33.37 -13.96
C ARG A 119 7.47 -33.74 -14.06
N ARG A 120 7.12 -34.38 -15.15
CA ARG A 120 5.87 -35.16 -15.33
C ARG A 120 6.20 -36.64 -15.17
N GLY A 121 5.92 -37.20 -14.00
CA GLY A 121 6.46 -38.53 -13.64
C GLY A 121 7.99 -38.48 -13.57
N SER A 122 8.66 -39.28 -14.43
CA SER A 122 10.13 -39.30 -14.58
C SER A 122 10.66 -38.25 -15.56
N ASP A 123 9.80 -37.70 -16.44
CA ASP A 123 10.24 -36.91 -17.60
C ASP A 123 10.37 -35.44 -17.25
N PRO A 124 11.58 -34.84 -17.32
CA PRO A 124 11.78 -33.43 -17.06
C PRO A 124 11.23 -32.57 -18.20
N LEU A 125 10.55 -31.50 -17.86
CA LEU A 125 10.16 -30.47 -18.83
C LEU A 125 11.38 -29.64 -19.23
N PRO A 126 11.51 -29.27 -20.52
CA PRO A 126 12.57 -28.37 -20.97
C PRO A 126 12.51 -27.00 -20.22
N MET A 127 13.67 -26.54 -19.77
CA MET A 127 13.86 -25.22 -19.19
C MET A 127 13.85 -24.13 -20.27
N PRO A 128 13.83 -22.82 -19.93
CA PRO A 128 13.79 -21.73 -20.91
C PRO A 128 14.94 -21.74 -21.93
N ASP A 129 16.09 -22.30 -21.56
CA ASP A 129 17.27 -22.49 -22.44
C ASP A 129 17.29 -23.83 -23.17
N GLY A 130 16.24 -24.64 -23.01
CA GLY A 130 16.13 -26.01 -23.60
C GLY A 130 16.83 -27.10 -22.80
N SER A 131 17.51 -26.81 -21.70
CA SER A 131 18.16 -27.81 -20.84
C SER A 131 17.13 -28.61 -20.03
N PRO A 132 17.47 -29.83 -19.54
CA PRO A 132 16.56 -30.62 -18.71
C PRO A 132 16.50 -30.15 -17.24
N HIS A 133 17.36 -29.22 -16.80
CA HIS A 133 17.42 -28.71 -15.45
C HIS A 133 17.99 -27.29 -15.42
N HIS A 134 17.69 -26.57 -14.34
CA HIS A 134 18.30 -25.26 -14.01
C HIS A 134 19.24 -25.41 -12.83
N SER A 135 20.42 -24.77 -12.89
CA SER A 135 21.34 -24.67 -11.74
C SER A 135 21.43 -23.23 -11.27
N PRO A 136 21.20 -22.95 -9.95
CA PRO A 136 21.32 -21.61 -9.40
C PRO A 136 22.74 -21.06 -9.55
N THR A 137 22.86 -19.74 -9.73
CA THR A 137 24.18 -19.06 -9.75
C THR A 137 24.62 -18.60 -8.36
N ALA A 138 23.67 -18.33 -7.47
CA ALA A 138 23.92 -17.90 -6.10
C ALA A 138 24.24 -19.09 -5.18
N LYS A 139 25.07 -18.84 -4.16
CA LYS A 139 25.32 -19.85 -3.11
C LYS A 139 24.10 -20.02 -2.22
N ALA A 140 23.83 -21.26 -1.80
CA ALA A 140 22.84 -21.54 -0.77
C ALA A 140 23.20 -20.81 0.54
N LYS A 141 22.17 -20.33 1.24
CA LYS A 141 22.30 -19.71 2.58
C LYS A 141 22.15 -20.74 3.69
N ARG A 142 21.49 -21.87 3.41
CA ARG A 142 21.17 -22.97 4.32
C ARG A 142 21.40 -24.30 3.64
N PRO A 143 21.65 -25.38 4.37
CA PRO A 143 21.83 -26.72 3.79
C PRO A 143 20.52 -27.25 3.21
N LEU A 144 20.60 -28.06 2.14
CA LEU A 144 19.43 -28.69 1.52
C LEU A 144 18.74 -29.69 2.47
N SER A 145 19.49 -30.32 3.39
CA SER A 145 18.93 -31.22 4.40
C SER A 145 17.93 -30.53 5.33
N GLU A 146 18.09 -29.23 5.61
CA GLU A 146 17.10 -28.47 6.39
C GLU A 146 15.78 -28.30 5.63
N LEU A 147 15.83 -28.11 4.30
CA LEU A 147 14.61 -28.10 3.48
C LEU A 147 13.91 -29.45 3.53
N GLU A 148 14.68 -30.54 3.41
CA GLU A 148 14.17 -31.91 3.49
C GLU A 148 13.50 -32.18 4.85
N GLU A 149 14.13 -31.80 5.97
CA GLU A 149 13.58 -31.93 7.32
C GLU A 149 12.27 -31.15 7.49
N ARG A 150 12.18 -29.92 6.97
CA ARG A 150 10.98 -29.10 7.04
C ARG A 150 9.83 -29.70 6.22
N LEU A 151 10.10 -30.16 5.00
CA LEU A 151 9.10 -30.84 4.16
C LEU A 151 8.64 -32.16 4.81
N ALA A 152 9.57 -32.91 5.41
CA ALA A 152 9.26 -34.15 6.16
C ALA A 152 8.42 -33.86 7.42
N ALA A 153 8.58 -32.70 8.04
CA ALA A 153 7.73 -32.22 9.15
C ALA A 153 6.33 -31.75 8.70
N GLY A 154 6.03 -31.82 7.39
CA GLY A 154 4.72 -31.47 6.82
C GLY A 154 4.56 -30.03 6.40
N GLU A 155 5.64 -29.22 6.38
CA GLU A 155 5.57 -27.88 5.80
C GLU A 155 5.41 -27.97 4.28
N ILE A 156 4.77 -26.96 3.70
CA ILE A 156 4.57 -26.78 2.26
C ILE A 156 5.05 -25.40 1.82
N ILE A 157 5.25 -25.22 0.53
CA ILE A 157 5.43 -23.89 -0.05
C ILE A 157 4.05 -23.24 -0.25
N ASN A 158 3.79 -22.15 0.44
CA ASN A 158 2.51 -21.44 0.39
C ASN A 158 2.39 -20.53 -0.84
N SER A 159 1.24 -19.87 -1.00
CA SER A 159 0.92 -18.98 -2.14
C SER A 159 1.86 -17.76 -2.26
N ARG A 160 2.63 -17.42 -1.22
CA ARG A 160 3.70 -16.40 -1.27
C ARG A 160 5.08 -16.97 -1.61
N GLY A 161 5.21 -18.29 -1.68
CA GLY A 161 6.45 -18.99 -1.91
C GLY A 161 7.30 -19.24 -0.66
N ASN A 162 6.71 -19.07 0.53
CA ASN A 162 7.37 -19.30 1.80
C ASN A 162 7.03 -20.69 2.34
N LEU A 163 7.96 -21.30 3.08
CA LEU A 163 7.74 -22.57 3.79
C LEU A 163 6.92 -22.31 5.04
N SER A 164 5.80 -23.00 5.19
CA SER A 164 4.92 -22.93 6.36
C SER A 164 4.07 -24.18 6.50
N LEU A 165 3.52 -24.42 7.69
CA LEU A 165 2.48 -25.43 7.84
C LEU A 165 1.26 -25.10 6.97
N PRO A 166 0.61 -26.11 6.36
CA PRO A 166 -0.69 -25.93 5.72
C PRO A 166 -1.69 -25.29 6.69
N LYS A 167 -2.50 -24.35 6.24
CA LYS A 167 -3.41 -23.61 7.12
C LYS A 167 -4.43 -24.50 7.87
N TYR A 168 -4.80 -25.61 7.30
CA TYR A 168 -5.65 -26.61 7.98
C TYR A 168 -4.93 -27.42 9.09
N LEU A 169 -3.59 -27.34 9.19
CA LEU A 169 -2.79 -27.92 10.30
C LEU A 169 -2.24 -26.84 11.25
N ASP A 170 -2.30 -25.57 10.88
CA ASP A 170 -1.80 -24.45 11.65
C ASP A 170 -2.85 -24.00 12.69
N ALA A 171 -2.91 -24.71 13.81
CA ALA A 171 -3.88 -24.43 14.88
C ALA A 171 -3.73 -22.99 15.44
N THR A 172 -2.51 -22.45 15.49
CA THR A 172 -2.27 -21.09 15.98
C THR A 172 -2.88 -20.05 15.06
N TRP A 173 -2.68 -20.21 13.74
CA TRP A 173 -3.31 -19.35 12.75
C TRP A 173 -4.84 -19.46 12.82
N GLN A 174 -5.39 -20.69 12.86
CA GLN A 174 -6.84 -20.89 12.92
C GLN A 174 -7.46 -20.20 14.14
N GLN A 175 -6.89 -20.38 15.34
CA GLN A 175 -7.37 -19.72 16.56
C GLN A 175 -7.29 -18.20 16.45
N SER A 176 -6.18 -17.67 15.92
CA SER A 176 -6.00 -16.21 15.79
C SER A 176 -7.00 -15.59 14.83
N VAL A 177 -7.16 -16.15 13.61
CA VAL A 177 -8.07 -15.57 12.61
C VAL A 177 -9.54 -15.74 12.97
N THR A 178 -9.92 -16.85 13.62
CA THR A 178 -11.34 -17.08 14.00
C THR A 178 -11.73 -16.24 15.21
N ARG A 179 -10.83 -16.00 16.17
CA ARG A 179 -11.05 -15.02 17.23
C ARG A 179 -11.26 -13.63 16.64
N LEU A 180 -10.30 -13.19 15.79
CA LEU A 180 -10.40 -11.89 15.14
C LEU A 180 -11.68 -11.76 14.29
N TYR A 181 -12.07 -12.83 13.58
CA TYR A 181 -13.33 -12.84 12.84
C TYR A 181 -14.55 -12.61 13.74
N GLY A 182 -14.63 -13.28 14.90
CA GLY A 182 -15.73 -13.09 15.83
C GLY A 182 -15.83 -11.65 16.36
N GLU A 183 -14.68 -11.03 16.69
CA GLU A 183 -14.61 -9.64 17.14
C GLU A 183 -15.00 -8.66 16.02
N VAL A 184 -14.54 -8.92 14.79
CA VAL A 184 -14.87 -8.11 13.60
C VAL A 184 -16.34 -8.29 13.21
N ASP A 185 -16.89 -9.51 13.24
CA ASP A 185 -18.30 -9.77 12.95
C ASP A 185 -19.23 -8.98 13.88
N GLN A 186 -18.95 -9.04 15.19
CA GLN A 186 -19.70 -8.27 16.17
C GLN A 186 -19.60 -6.75 15.87
N ALA A 187 -18.39 -6.24 15.64
CA ALA A 187 -18.17 -4.83 15.41
C ALA A 187 -18.85 -4.34 14.12
N VAL A 188 -18.71 -5.08 13.02
CA VAL A 188 -19.34 -4.74 11.73
C VAL A 188 -20.87 -4.76 11.85
N HIS A 189 -21.42 -5.78 12.51
CA HIS A 189 -22.86 -5.86 12.74
C HIS A 189 -23.40 -4.68 13.57
N GLU A 190 -22.70 -4.29 14.62
CA GLU A 190 -23.08 -3.14 15.45
C GLU A 190 -22.97 -1.79 14.72
N ILE A 191 -22.01 -1.65 13.77
CA ILE A 191 -21.78 -0.40 13.04
C ILE A 191 -22.73 -0.23 11.86
N ILE A 192 -22.92 -1.30 11.05
CA ILE A 192 -23.66 -1.21 9.78
C ILE A 192 -24.81 -2.22 9.65
N GLY A 193 -25.05 -3.08 10.66
CA GLY A 193 -26.16 -4.05 10.65
C GLY A 193 -25.95 -5.28 9.77
N HIS A 194 -24.74 -5.50 9.24
CA HIS A 194 -24.41 -6.61 8.35
C HIS A 194 -23.39 -7.55 8.98
N HIS A 195 -23.43 -8.83 8.57
CA HIS A 195 -22.43 -9.82 8.97
C HIS A 195 -21.41 -10.04 7.86
N PRO A 196 -20.10 -10.00 8.15
CA PRO A 196 -19.07 -10.51 7.26
C PRO A 196 -19.26 -12.01 7.00
N PHE A 197 -19.10 -12.42 5.75
CA PHE A 197 -19.19 -13.82 5.32
C PHE A 197 -17.98 -14.22 4.49
N LEU A 198 -17.67 -15.51 4.46
CA LEU A 198 -16.53 -16.03 3.69
C LEU A 198 -16.70 -15.73 2.19
N VAL A 199 -15.59 -15.37 1.54
CA VAL A 199 -15.53 -15.11 0.11
C VAL A 199 -14.18 -15.58 -0.45
N TYR A 200 -13.98 -15.52 -1.73
CA TYR A 200 -12.73 -15.85 -2.44
C TYR A 200 -12.05 -17.12 -1.92
N GLY A 201 -10.76 -17.09 -1.55
CA GLY A 201 -9.99 -18.24 -1.11
C GLY A 201 -10.59 -18.95 0.10
N SER A 202 -11.10 -18.21 1.08
CA SER A 202 -11.73 -18.77 2.26
C SER A 202 -13.04 -19.50 1.92
N LEU A 203 -13.90 -18.93 1.05
CA LEU A 203 -15.14 -19.59 0.60
C LEU A 203 -14.83 -20.79 -0.29
N LEU A 204 -13.87 -20.67 -1.19
CA LEU A 204 -13.44 -21.79 -2.04
C LEU A 204 -12.94 -22.97 -1.19
N GLY A 205 -12.15 -22.72 -0.16
CA GLY A 205 -11.69 -23.74 0.79
C GLY A 205 -12.84 -24.39 1.54
N ALA A 206 -13.80 -23.60 2.04
CA ALA A 206 -14.96 -24.12 2.75
C ALA A 206 -15.82 -25.02 1.86
N VAL A 207 -16.10 -24.62 0.63
CA VAL A 207 -16.99 -25.35 -0.28
C VAL A 207 -16.30 -26.55 -0.93
N ARG A 208 -15.04 -26.42 -1.36
CA ARG A 208 -14.34 -27.46 -2.10
C ARG A 208 -13.67 -28.50 -1.20
N GLU A 209 -13.12 -28.07 -0.07
CA GLU A 209 -12.28 -28.93 0.79
C GLU A 209 -12.86 -29.11 2.20
N GLY A 210 -13.90 -28.37 2.56
CA GLY A 210 -14.47 -28.35 3.91
C GLY A 210 -13.53 -27.78 4.98
N ARG A 211 -12.46 -27.10 4.57
CA ARG A 211 -11.39 -26.57 5.43
C ARG A 211 -10.61 -25.47 4.72
N PRO A 212 -9.78 -24.66 5.44
CA PRO A 212 -8.87 -23.70 4.81
C PRO A 212 -7.98 -24.35 3.75
N LEU A 213 -7.74 -23.63 2.66
CA LEU A 213 -6.77 -24.06 1.65
C LEU A 213 -5.37 -24.10 2.26
N GLY A 214 -4.64 -25.22 2.09
CA GLY A 214 -3.36 -25.41 2.76
C GLY A 214 -2.31 -24.35 2.41
N HIS A 215 -2.28 -23.93 1.15
CA HIS A 215 -1.33 -22.96 0.62
C HIS A 215 -1.75 -21.49 0.77
N ASP A 216 -2.98 -21.24 1.23
CA ASP A 216 -3.48 -19.88 1.45
C ASP A 216 -2.86 -19.24 2.69
N HIS A 217 -2.94 -17.93 2.81
CA HIS A 217 -2.39 -17.17 3.93
C HIS A 217 -3.32 -16.02 4.35
N ASP A 218 -4.40 -15.81 3.61
CA ASP A 218 -5.38 -14.77 3.85
C ASP A 218 -6.67 -15.38 4.43
N PHE A 219 -7.46 -14.58 5.15
CA PHE A 219 -8.81 -14.92 5.58
C PHE A 219 -9.75 -13.91 4.93
N ASP A 220 -10.28 -14.31 3.77
CA ASP A 220 -11.12 -13.46 2.94
C ASP A 220 -12.55 -13.44 3.42
N THR A 221 -13.07 -12.26 3.73
CA THR A 221 -14.46 -12.02 4.06
C THR A 221 -15.05 -10.88 3.24
N ALA A 222 -16.37 -10.83 3.13
CA ALA A 222 -17.08 -9.71 2.53
C ALA A 222 -18.34 -9.40 3.35
N TYR A 223 -18.81 -8.18 3.28
CA TYR A 223 -20.20 -7.87 3.64
C TYR A 223 -20.98 -7.41 2.40
N LEU A 224 -22.31 -7.54 2.45
CA LEU A 224 -23.19 -7.11 1.39
C LEU A 224 -23.84 -5.78 1.81
N SER A 225 -23.44 -4.68 1.18
CA SER A 225 -24.03 -3.36 1.42
C SER A 225 -25.49 -3.31 0.98
N ALA A 226 -26.31 -2.55 1.68
CA ALA A 226 -27.68 -2.27 1.30
C ALA A 226 -27.81 -1.18 0.22
N HIS A 227 -26.74 -0.40 -0.02
CA HIS A 227 -26.68 0.63 -1.06
C HIS A 227 -26.52 0.02 -2.44
N THR A 228 -27.07 0.68 -3.46
CA THR A 228 -26.94 0.29 -4.88
C THR A 228 -25.97 1.18 -5.65
N ASP A 229 -25.70 2.38 -5.14
CA ASP A 229 -24.77 3.34 -5.73
C ASP A 229 -23.33 3.09 -5.27
N PRO A 230 -22.36 2.98 -6.19
CA PRO A 230 -20.96 2.71 -5.84
C PRO A 230 -20.30 3.77 -4.94
N GLU A 231 -20.71 5.05 -5.03
CA GLU A 231 -20.16 6.12 -4.19
C GLU A 231 -20.68 6.01 -2.75
N GLU A 232 -21.95 5.65 -2.58
CA GLU A 232 -22.54 5.39 -1.25
C GLU A 232 -21.91 4.17 -0.59
N VAL A 233 -21.69 3.08 -1.34
CA VAL A 233 -21.00 1.87 -0.87
C VAL A 233 -19.56 2.21 -0.43
N ALA A 234 -18.82 2.96 -1.24
CA ALA A 234 -17.48 3.37 -0.90
C ALA A 234 -17.43 4.30 0.34
N ALA A 235 -18.44 5.17 0.49
CA ALA A 235 -18.56 6.03 1.67
C ALA A 235 -18.94 5.22 2.93
N GLU A 236 -19.80 4.22 2.82
CA GLU A 236 -20.13 3.28 3.91
C GLU A 236 -18.88 2.52 4.36
N ALA A 237 -18.13 1.93 3.42
CA ALA A 237 -16.90 1.22 3.71
C ALA A 237 -15.85 2.13 4.38
N GLY A 238 -15.77 3.41 3.99
CA GLY A 238 -14.90 4.41 4.62
C GLY A 238 -15.32 4.71 6.06
N ARG A 239 -16.62 4.91 6.31
CA ARG A 239 -17.15 5.11 7.68
C ARG A 239 -16.89 3.88 8.56
N LEU A 240 -17.13 2.68 8.00
CA LEU A 240 -16.86 1.42 8.69
C LEU A 240 -15.38 1.32 9.09
N ALA A 241 -14.45 1.62 8.17
CA ALA A 241 -13.03 1.57 8.44
C ALA A 241 -12.62 2.48 9.62
N LEU A 242 -13.10 3.73 9.63
CA LEU A 242 -12.82 4.69 10.72
C LEU A 242 -13.46 4.23 12.05
N ALA A 243 -14.69 3.74 12.02
CA ALA A 243 -15.38 3.25 13.22
C ALA A 243 -14.70 1.98 13.82
N LEU A 244 -14.11 1.12 12.98
CA LEU A 244 -13.30 -0.01 13.46
C LEU A 244 -12.01 0.47 14.13
N GLN A 245 -11.35 1.51 13.60
CA GLN A 245 -10.19 2.12 14.24
C GLN A 245 -10.54 2.71 15.62
N GLU A 246 -11.69 3.37 15.75
CA GLU A 246 -12.18 3.90 17.04
C GLU A 246 -12.43 2.78 18.08
N ARG A 247 -12.67 1.54 17.61
CA ARG A 247 -12.82 0.35 18.47
C ARG A 247 -11.49 -0.34 18.77
N GLY A 248 -10.37 0.19 18.28
CA GLY A 248 -9.02 -0.30 18.58
C GLY A 248 -8.46 -1.30 17.58
N PHE A 249 -9.17 -1.60 16.48
CA PHE A 249 -8.59 -2.40 15.40
C PHE A 249 -7.56 -1.59 14.60
N SER A 250 -6.49 -2.26 14.16
CA SER A 250 -5.64 -1.74 13.10
C SER A 250 -6.34 -1.97 11.76
N VAL A 251 -6.53 -0.91 10.99
CA VAL A 251 -7.30 -0.94 9.75
C VAL A 251 -6.53 -0.28 8.62
N GLU A 252 -6.15 -1.06 7.61
CA GLU A 252 -5.51 -0.56 6.42
C GLU A 252 -6.47 -0.60 5.21
N ALA A 253 -6.80 0.57 4.66
CA ALA A 253 -7.61 0.67 3.45
C ALA A 253 -6.77 0.38 2.20
N ARG A 254 -7.21 -0.60 1.42
CA ARG A 254 -6.71 -0.96 0.09
C ARG A 254 -7.66 -0.44 -1.00
N ALA A 255 -7.30 -0.62 -2.26
CA ALA A 255 -8.18 -0.19 -3.36
C ALA A 255 -9.51 -0.97 -3.39
N THR A 256 -9.55 -2.19 -2.87
CA THR A 256 -10.66 -3.14 -3.06
C THR A 256 -11.17 -3.77 -1.77
N CYS A 257 -10.46 -3.60 -0.66
CA CYS A 257 -10.82 -4.18 0.64
C CYS A 257 -10.25 -3.35 1.78
N ILE A 258 -10.65 -3.68 2.98
CA ILE A 258 -10.06 -3.23 4.23
C ILE A 258 -9.31 -4.43 4.82
N HIS A 259 -8.04 -4.26 5.18
CA HIS A 259 -7.32 -5.21 6.00
C HIS A 259 -7.53 -4.86 7.47
N ILE A 260 -8.00 -5.80 8.25
CA ILE A 260 -8.29 -5.61 9.68
C ILE A 260 -7.42 -6.54 10.48
N ALA A 261 -6.71 -6.01 11.48
CA ALA A 261 -5.92 -6.78 12.43
C ALA A 261 -6.21 -6.30 13.85
N ASP A 262 -5.96 -7.16 14.83
CA ASP A 262 -5.88 -6.75 16.22
C ASP A 262 -4.50 -6.14 16.50
N ALA A 263 -4.44 -5.11 17.35
CA ALA A 263 -3.19 -4.49 17.76
C ALA A 263 -2.28 -5.52 18.46
N GLY A 264 -1.21 -5.93 17.77
CA GLY A 264 -0.26 -6.93 18.27
C GLY A 264 -0.39 -8.34 17.68
N LEU A 265 -1.36 -8.61 16.81
CA LEU A 265 -1.42 -9.83 16.00
C LEU A 265 -0.68 -9.67 14.67
N THR A 266 -0.08 -10.77 14.22
CA THR A 266 0.50 -10.86 12.87
C THR A 266 -0.54 -11.21 11.82
N GLU A 267 -1.68 -11.73 12.25
CA GLU A 267 -2.77 -12.20 11.39
C GLU A 267 -3.78 -11.09 11.13
N ARG A 268 -4.41 -11.16 9.96
CA ARG A 268 -5.40 -10.18 9.53
C ARG A 268 -6.54 -10.84 8.79
N ILE A 269 -7.64 -10.11 8.69
CA ILE A 269 -8.81 -10.42 7.87
C ILE A 269 -8.88 -9.42 6.72
N ASP A 270 -9.14 -9.90 5.53
CA ASP A 270 -9.44 -9.07 4.37
C ASP A 270 -10.98 -8.93 4.28
N LEU A 271 -11.50 -7.71 4.47
CA LEU A 271 -12.93 -7.42 4.40
C LEU A 271 -13.25 -6.66 3.11
N TYR A 272 -13.95 -7.34 2.20
CA TYR A 272 -14.44 -6.78 0.94
C TYR A 272 -15.86 -6.21 1.12
N HIS A 273 -16.24 -5.27 0.27
CA HIS A 273 -17.60 -4.74 0.20
C HIS A 273 -18.24 -5.15 -1.13
N PHE A 274 -19.39 -5.84 -1.03
CA PHE A 274 -20.21 -6.27 -2.15
C PHE A 274 -21.51 -5.49 -2.14
N PHE A 275 -22.14 -5.33 -3.28
CA PHE A 275 -23.46 -4.69 -3.40
C PHE A 275 -24.17 -5.14 -4.67
N PHE A 276 -25.50 -5.01 -4.69
CA PHE A 276 -26.29 -5.14 -5.91
C PHE A 276 -26.54 -3.76 -6.49
N ASN A 277 -26.21 -3.56 -7.77
CA ASN A 277 -26.50 -2.31 -8.46
C ASN A 277 -28.00 -2.18 -8.81
N ASP A 278 -28.39 -1.06 -9.40
CA ASP A 278 -29.78 -0.80 -9.81
C ASP A 278 -30.36 -1.80 -10.84
N SER A 279 -29.49 -2.58 -11.48
CA SER A 279 -29.89 -3.67 -12.39
C SER A 279 -29.97 -5.04 -11.68
N ASP A 280 -29.92 -5.07 -10.35
CA ASP A 280 -29.88 -6.29 -9.53
C ASP A 280 -28.70 -7.22 -9.85
N GLU A 281 -27.56 -6.67 -10.28
CA GLU A 281 -26.34 -7.42 -10.54
C GLU A 281 -25.35 -7.24 -9.40
N LEU A 282 -24.76 -8.35 -8.92
CA LEU A 282 -23.73 -8.32 -7.90
C LEU A 282 -22.47 -7.62 -8.41
N ARG A 283 -22.01 -6.64 -7.67
CA ARG A 283 -20.79 -5.89 -7.91
C ARG A 283 -19.76 -6.19 -6.84
N LEU A 284 -18.53 -6.38 -7.26
CA LEU A 284 -17.43 -6.85 -6.45
C LEU A 284 -16.28 -5.88 -6.59
N ALA A 285 -15.74 -5.40 -5.48
CA ALA A 285 -14.59 -4.49 -5.52
C ALA A 285 -13.33 -5.13 -6.13
N TRP A 286 -13.16 -6.46 -5.95
CA TRP A 286 -12.03 -7.19 -6.54
C TRP A 286 -12.34 -7.77 -7.91
N GLY A 287 -13.51 -8.36 -8.12
CA GLY A 287 -14.00 -8.90 -9.39
C GLY A 287 -14.28 -10.40 -9.36
N SER A 288 -14.69 -10.93 -10.51
CA SER A 288 -14.99 -12.35 -10.77
C SER A 288 -14.46 -12.81 -12.11
N VAL A 289 -14.35 -14.12 -12.32
CA VAL A 289 -13.97 -14.74 -13.59
C VAL A 289 -15.14 -14.80 -14.56
N SER A 290 -16.36 -15.07 -14.04
CA SER A 290 -17.55 -15.20 -14.87
C SER A 290 -17.93 -13.88 -15.55
N ASP A 291 -18.24 -13.95 -16.86
CA ASP A 291 -18.82 -12.85 -17.63
C ASP A 291 -20.32 -12.72 -17.43
N ILE A 292 -20.98 -13.77 -16.92
CA ILE A 292 -22.42 -13.78 -16.62
C ILE A 292 -22.61 -13.13 -15.25
N PRO A 293 -23.38 -12.05 -15.14
CA PRO A 293 -23.65 -11.41 -13.86
C PRO A 293 -24.30 -12.36 -12.86
N PHE A 294 -23.87 -12.32 -11.61
CA PHE A 294 -24.58 -12.93 -10.50
C PHE A 294 -25.73 -11.99 -10.10
N ARG A 295 -26.97 -12.47 -10.17
CA ARG A 295 -28.14 -11.64 -9.95
C ARG A 295 -28.69 -11.76 -8.54
N LYS A 296 -29.43 -10.73 -8.09
CA LYS A 296 -29.99 -10.64 -6.74
C LYS A 296 -30.97 -11.79 -6.41
N ASP A 297 -31.71 -12.27 -7.39
CA ASP A 297 -32.59 -13.44 -7.22
C ASP A 297 -31.85 -14.75 -6.98
N GLN A 298 -30.58 -14.81 -7.31
CA GLN A 298 -29.66 -15.93 -6.99
C GLN A 298 -29.11 -15.85 -5.56
N TRP A 299 -29.26 -14.73 -4.87
CA TRP A 299 -28.78 -14.56 -3.50
C TRP A 299 -29.78 -15.13 -2.48
N ALA A 300 -29.41 -16.24 -1.83
CA ALA A 300 -30.24 -16.93 -0.87
C ALA A 300 -30.04 -16.49 0.61
N GLY A 301 -29.29 -15.43 0.84
CA GLY A 301 -28.91 -14.97 2.18
C GLY A 301 -27.72 -15.71 2.77
N LEU A 302 -27.49 -15.54 4.07
CA LEU A 302 -26.36 -16.12 4.80
C LEU A 302 -26.80 -17.30 5.66
N GLU A 303 -25.89 -18.20 5.93
CA GLU A 303 -25.99 -19.27 6.93
C GLU A 303 -24.69 -19.38 7.73
N GLN A 304 -24.78 -19.99 8.89
CA GLN A 304 -23.62 -20.29 9.73
C GLN A 304 -23.08 -21.68 9.40
N ILE A 305 -21.76 -21.77 9.18
CA ILE A 305 -21.04 -23.01 8.93
C ILE A 305 -19.87 -23.17 9.90
N GLN A 306 -19.35 -24.40 10.05
CA GLN A 306 -18.11 -24.65 10.77
C GLN A 306 -16.93 -24.51 9.80
N PHE A 307 -15.97 -23.64 10.11
CA PHE A 307 -14.77 -23.42 9.31
C PHE A 307 -13.60 -23.00 10.19
N ALA A 308 -12.43 -23.59 9.98
CA ALA A 308 -11.22 -23.32 10.77
C ALA A 308 -11.42 -23.46 12.29
N GLY A 309 -12.32 -24.34 12.74
CA GLY A 309 -12.63 -24.59 14.14
C GLY A 309 -13.59 -23.60 14.81
N ALA A 310 -14.21 -22.70 14.05
CA ALA A 310 -15.23 -21.76 14.55
C ALA A 310 -16.49 -21.70 13.68
N THR A 311 -17.54 -21.11 14.23
CA THR A 311 -18.77 -20.79 13.48
C THR A 311 -18.57 -19.46 12.75
N VAL A 312 -18.76 -19.46 11.42
CA VAL A 312 -18.62 -18.29 10.56
C VAL A 312 -19.81 -18.19 9.60
N PHE A 313 -20.07 -17.01 9.05
CA PHE A 313 -21.11 -16.84 8.03
C PHE A 313 -20.58 -17.20 6.63
N ALA A 314 -21.44 -17.84 5.84
CA ALA A 314 -21.24 -18.11 4.42
C ALA A 314 -22.54 -17.90 3.64
N PRO A 315 -22.50 -17.63 2.32
CA PRO A 315 -23.71 -17.61 1.50
C PRO A 315 -24.38 -19.00 1.45
N ARG A 316 -25.71 -19.07 1.59
CA ARG A 316 -26.44 -20.35 1.50
C ARG A 316 -26.27 -21.05 0.15
N ASN A 317 -26.08 -20.27 -0.91
CA ASN A 317 -25.80 -20.77 -2.25
C ASN A 317 -24.31 -20.62 -2.60
N ALA A 318 -23.44 -20.98 -1.66
CA ALA A 318 -21.99 -20.80 -1.74
C ALA A 318 -21.37 -21.35 -3.03
N GLU A 319 -21.82 -22.53 -3.51
CA GLU A 319 -21.33 -23.10 -4.77
C GLU A 319 -21.60 -22.22 -5.99
N ALA A 320 -22.76 -21.58 -6.05
CA ALA A 320 -23.10 -20.67 -7.15
C ALA A 320 -22.23 -19.42 -7.13
N LEU A 321 -21.97 -18.86 -5.95
CA LEU A 321 -21.07 -17.72 -5.81
C LEU A 321 -19.62 -18.11 -6.15
N VAL A 322 -19.13 -19.27 -5.69
CA VAL A 322 -17.79 -19.76 -6.04
C VAL A 322 -17.66 -20.00 -7.55
N ALA A 323 -18.69 -20.56 -8.19
CA ALA A 323 -18.70 -20.74 -9.65
C ALA A 323 -18.66 -19.39 -10.40
N HIS A 324 -19.35 -18.37 -9.88
CA HIS A 324 -19.26 -17.02 -10.43
C HIS A 324 -17.86 -16.41 -10.25
N LEU A 325 -17.26 -16.57 -9.06
CA LEU A 325 -15.94 -16.00 -8.75
C LEU A 325 -14.81 -16.66 -9.54
N TYR A 326 -14.81 -18.01 -9.66
CA TYR A 326 -13.69 -18.79 -10.17
C TYR A 326 -13.97 -19.49 -11.52
N GLY A 327 -15.19 -19.38 -12.05
CA GLY A 327 -15.62 -20.04 -13.28
C GLY A 327 -16.14 -21.48 -13.04
N PRO A 328 -16.64 -22.16 -14.08
CA PRO A 328 -17.35 -23.43 -13.95
C PRO A 328 -16.46 -24.60 -13.45
N ASN A 329 -15.16 -24.50 -13.64
CA ASN A 329 -14.21 -25.56 -13.30
C ASN A 329 -13.60 -25.40 -11.88
N TRP A 330 -14.20 -24.59 -11.01
CA TRP A 330 -13.66 -24.25 -9.69
C TRP A 330 -13.37 -25.47 -8.78
N ARG A 331 -14.03 -26.61 -9.03
CA ARG A 331 -13.82 -27.84 -8.26
C ARG A 331 -12.46 -28.47 -8.51
N VAL A 332 -11.82 -28.16 -9.65
CA VAL A 332 -10.50 -28.68 -10.00
C VAL A 332 -9.46 -27.62 -9.66
N PRO A 333 -8.46 -27.93 -8.81
CA PRO A 333 -7.38 -27.00 -8.54
C PRO A 333 -6.70 -26.50 -9.81
N ASN A 334 -6.50 -25.18 -9.93
CA ASN A 334 -5.81 -24.58 -11.06
C ASN A 334 -4.53 -23.89 -10.59
N PRO A 335 -3.37 -24.55 -10.65
CA PRO A 335 -2.10 -23.98 -10.20
C PRO A 335 -1.60 -22.83 -11.07
N GLY A 336 -2.16 -22.67 -12.27
CA GLY A 336 -1.90 -21.53 -13.15
C GLY A 336 -2.82 -20.33 -12.92
N PHE A 337 -3.77 -20.44 -11.97
CA PHE A 337 -4.73 -19.36 -11.72
C PHE A 337 -4.04 -18.06 -11.32
N SER A 338 -4.50 -16.96 -11.91
CA SER A 338 -4.04 -15.61 -11.59
C SER A 338 -5.17 -14.62 -11.84
N TRP A 339 -5.55 -13.89 -10.80
CA TRP A 339 -6.57 -12.85 -10.89
C TRP A 339 -6.26 -11.78 -11.96
N GLU A 340 -5.00 -11.42 -12.17
CA GLU A 340 -4.61 -10.45 -13.21
C GLU A 340 -4.87 -10.98 -14.61
N ARG A 341 -4.67 -12.27 -14.82
CA ARG A 341 -4.90 -12.93 -16.11
C ARG A 341 -6.39 -13.12 -16.38
N GLU A 342 -7.12 -13.61 -15.39
CA GLU A 342 -8.52 -13.98 -15.55
C GLU A 342 -9.46 -12.76 -15.63
N ARG A 343 -9.14 -11.69 -14.89
CA ARG A 343 -9.97 -10.46 -14.88
C ARG A 343 -9.71 -9.51 -16.04
N GLY A 344 -8.53 -9.56 -16.64
CA GLY A 344 -8.11 -8.57 -17.62
C GLY A 344 -8.08 -7.14 -17.04
N THR A 345 -8.57 -6.17 -17.82
CA THR A 345 -8.59 -4.73 -17.47
C THR A 345 -9.93 -4.23 -16.93
N ARG A 346 -10.83 -5.11 -16.45
CA ARG A 346 -12.15 -4.69 -15.94
C ARG A 346 -12.00 -3.63 -14.85
N ALA A 347 -12.80 -2.59 -14.96
CA ALA A 347 -12.86 -1.52 -13.95
C ALA A 347 -13.31 -2.10 -12.61
N LYS A 348 -12.65 -1.67 -11.54
CA LYS A 348 -13.03 -2.01 -10.17
C LYS A 348 -14.17 -1.07 -9.76
N GLU A 349 -15.36 -1.61 -9.62
CA GLU A 349 -16.50 -0.85 -9.16
C GLU A 349 -16.46 -0.72 -7.63
N ALA A 350 -16.98 0.39 -7.10
CA ALA A 350 -16.95 0.72 -5.68
C ALA A 350 -15.57 0.61 -5.01
N ALA A 351 -14.50 0.79 -5.80
CA ALA A 351 -13.15 0.85 -5.22
C ALA A 351 -13.04 2.04 -4.25
N PHE A 352 -12.32 1.86 -3.16
CA PHE A 352 -12.04 2.97 -2.23
C PHE A 352 -11.46 4.17 -3.00
N PRO A 353 -12.03 5.37 -2.83
CA PRO A 353 -11.52 6.58 -3.45
C PRO A 353 -10.04 6.79 -3.11
N ALA A 354 -9.25 7.20 -4.10
CA ALA A 354 -7.83 7.45 -3.90
C ALA A 354 -7.55 8.53 -2.84
N ALA A 355 -8.51 9.43 -2.60
CA ALA A 355 -8.40 10.46 -1.57
C ALA A 355 -8.70 9.94 -0.15
N LEU A 356 -9.55 8.92 -0.02
CA LEU A 356 -9.98 8.39 1.28
C LEU A 356 -8.95 7.42 1.88
N ARG A 357 -8.28 6.62 1.06
CA ARG A 357 -7.28 5.65 1.53
C ARG A 357 -6.16 6.28 2.37
N PRO A 358 -5.52 7.38 1.96
CA PRO A 358 -4.51 8.03 2.79
C PRO A 358 -5.07 8.51 4.14
N VAL A 359 -6.33 8.98 4.18
CA VAL A 359 -6.96 9.44 5.44
C VAL A 359 -7.04 8.28 6.44
N ILE A 360 -7.58 7.13 6.03
CA ILE A 360 -7.71 5.94 6.87
C ILE A 360 -6.33 5.45 7.30
N ASN A 361 -5.38 5.34 6.35
CA ASN A 361 -4.08 4.72 6.63
C ASN A 361 -3.16 5.62 7.47
N TRP A 362 -3.22 6.94 7.34
CA TRP A 362 -2.51 7.85 8.24
C TRP A 362 -3.14 7.90 9.62
N GLN A 363 -4.48 7.81 9.71
CA GLN A 363 -5.17 7.68 10.98
C GLN A 363 -4.71 6.40 11.71
N ASP A 364 -4.69 5.24 11.04
CA ASP A 364 -4.19 3.98 11.58
C ASP A 364 -2.72 4.08 12.02
N HIS A 365 -1.88 4.69 11.19
CA HIS A 365 -0.47 4.89 11.51
C HIS A 365 -0.29 5.62 12.85
N TRP A 366 -0.99 6.74 13.06
CA TRP A 366 -0.84 7.54 14.27
C TRP A 366 -1.56 6.98 15.50
N LEU A 367 -2.51 6.06 15.32
CA LEU A 367 -3.09 5.28 16.44
C LEU A 367 -2.08 4.29 17.02
N HIS A 368 -1.22 3.71 16.18
CA HIS A 368 -0.35 2.59 16.56
C HIS A 368 1.14 2.95 16.65
N HIS A 369 1.56 4.14 16.21
CA HIS A 369 2.96 4.56 16.23
C HIS A 369 3.13 5.90 16.93
N ALA A 370 4.11 5.96 17.82
CA ALA A 370 4.61 7.18 18.45
C ALA A 370 6.14 7.15 18.45
N PHE A 371 6.75 8.31 18.30
CA PHE A 371 8.21 8.45 18.21
C PHE A 371 8.71 9.46 19.24
N ASP A 372 9.71 9.09 20.04
CA ASP A 372 10.18 9.92 21.17
C ASP A 372 11.24 10.95 20.78
N ALA A 373 12.08 10.63 19.79
CA ALA A 373 13.21 11.47 19.42
C ALA A 373 12.88 12.45 18.27
N PRO A 374 13.32 13.71 18.35
CA PRO A 374 13.28 14.65 17.24
C PRO A 374 14.06 14.13 16.04
N THR A 375 13.64 14.54 14.85
CA THR A 375 14.26 14.12 13.60
C THR A 375 15.60 14.82 13.35
N SER A 376 16.42 14.22 12.47
CA SER A 376 17.65 14.86 12.00
C SER A 376 17.38 16.18 11.26
N PHE A 377 16.18 16.33 10.68
CA PHE A 377 15.79 17.58 10.03
C PHE A 377 15.49 18.69 11.03
N ALA A 378 14.76 18.42 12.11
CA ALA A 378 14.55 19.39 13.18
C ALA A 378 15.88 19.82 13.82
N HIS A 379 16.83 18.90 14.00
CA HIS A 379 18.18 19.23 14.46
C HIS A 379 18.93 20.15 13.47
N CYS A 380 18.81 19.88 12.17
CA CYS A 380 19.42 20.70 11.12
C CYS A 380 18.87 22.14 11.16
N VAL A 381 17.55 22.28 11.19
CA VAL A 381 16.87 23.60 11.19
C VAL A 381 17.19 24.41 12.44
N ASP A 382 17.15 23.78 13.61
CA ASP A 382 17.47 24.42 14.89
C ASP A 382 18.97 24.85 14.94
N GLY A 383 19.86 24.02 14.37
CA GLY A 383 21.28 24.32 14.28
C GLY A 383 21.64 25.54 13.42
N LEU A 384 20.73 26.00 12.55
CA LEU A 384 20.89 27.25 11.79
C LEU A 384 20.66 28.50 12.62
N GLN A 385 20.20 28.37 13.87
CA GLN A 385 19.99 29.46 14.82
C GLN A 385 19.13 30.62 14.26
N LEU A 386 18.12 30.28 13.44
CA LEU A 386 17.24 31.26 12.80
C LEU A 386 16.32 32.00 13.78
N ALA A 387 16.20 31.51 15.02
CA ALA A 387 15.43 32.09 16.13
C ALA A 387 14.00 32.54 15.75
N PRO A 388 13.10 31.66 15.26
CA PRO A 388 11.72 31.99 15.02
C PRO A 388 10.99 32.24 16.35
N GLY A 389 10.07 33.21 16.38
CA GLY A 389 9.15 33.40 17.51
C GLY A 389 7.97 32.41 17.46
N LEU A 390 7.62 31.92 16.25
CA LEU A 390 6.57 30.95 16.00
C LEU A 390 7.09 29.89 15.00
N VAL A 391 6.84 28.63 15.29
CA VAL A 391 6.98 27.53 14.32
C VAL A 391 5.58 26.99 14.00
N VAL A 392 5.24 26.91 12.73
CA VAL A 392 4.04 26.23 12.24
C VAL A 392 4.47 24.90 11.65
N ASP A 393 4.24 23.82 12.38
CA ASP A 393 4.61 22.46 12.00
C ASP A 393 3.47 21.84 11.18
N LEU A 394 3.68 21.75 9.88
CA LEU A 394 2.70 21.39 8.87
C LEU A 394 2.76 19.88 8.58
N GLY A 395 1.69 19.16 8.90
CA GLY A 395 1.69 17.70 8.93
C GLY A 395 2.51 17.21 10.12
N CYS A 396 2.24 17.74 11.31
CA CYS A 396 3.05 17.53 12.51
C CYS A 396 3.09 16.08 13.01
N GLY A 397 2.13 15.24 12.57
CA GLY A 397 1.99 13.87 13.04
C GLY A 397 1.85 13.83 14.57
N ASP A 398 2.63 12.96 15.22
CA ASP A 398 2.68 12.85 16.68
C ASP A 398 3.42 14.01 17.39
N GLY A 399 3.82 15.04 16.68
CA GLY A 399 4.49 16.23 17.22
C GLY A 399 5.92 15.97 17.72
N ARG A 400 6.61 14.93 17.22
CA ARG A 400 7.95 14.50 17.70
C ARG A 400 9.03 15.59 17.63
N ASP A 401 8.93 16.52 16.69
CA ASP A 401 9.90 17.61 16.48
C ASP A 401 9.61 18.84 17.35
N VAL A 402 8.37 19.01 17.80
CA VAL A 402 7.89 20.15 18.57
C VAL A 402 8.69 20.42 19.86
N PRO A 403 9.01 19.41 20.70
CA PRO A 403 9.81 19.65 21.90
C PRO A 403 11.18 20.29 21.64
N ARG A 404 11.75 20.07 20.44
CA ARG A 404 13.02 20.69 20.03
C ARG A 404 12.86 22.20 19.87
N PHE A 405 11.86 22.63 19.10
CA PHE A 405 11.59 24.04 18.83
C PHE A 405 11.14 24.79 20.08
N VAL A 406 10.35 24.14 20.95
CA VAL A 406 9.96 24.74 22.25
C VAL A 406 11.19 24.98 23.13
N ARG A 407 12.13 24.06 23.20
CA ARG A 407 13.40 24.24 23.95
C ARG A 407 14.26 25.38 23.39
N SER A 408 14.21 25.64 22.09
CA SER A 408 14.91 26.76 21.45
C SER A 408 14.18 28.10 21.62
N GLY A 409 13.06 28.13 22.35
CA GLY A 409 12.33 29.34 22.72
C GLY A 409 11.14 29.72 21.83
N ALA A 410 10.89 28.98 20.76
CA ALA A 410 9.75 29.22 19.88
C ALA A 410 8.42 28.78 20.52
N ARG A 411 7.33 29.46 20.16
CA ARG A 411 5.99 28.87 20.26
C ARG A 411 5.76 27.97 19.05
N VAL A 412 4.97 26.91 19.19
CA VAL A 412 4.70 25.97 18.09
C VAL A 412 3.19 25.79 17.91
N LEU A 413 2.73 25.88 16.66
CA LEU A 413 1.41 25.43 16.22
C LEU A 413 1.60 24.20 15.33
N GLY A 414 1.22 23.02 15.82
CA GLY A 414 1.22 21.80 15.05
C GLY A 414 -0.11 21.59 14.34
N LEU A 415 -0.08 21.31 13.04
CA LEU A 415 -1.26 21.09 12.20
C LEU A 415 -1.19 19.72 11.57
N ASP A 416 -2.25 18.91 11.72
CA ASP A 416 -2.42 17.64 10.99
C ASP A 416 -3.91 17.43 10.69
N TYR A 417 -4.21 16.69 9.62
CA TYR A 417 -5.61 16.44 9.25
C TYR A 417 -6.20 15.22 9.97
N THR A 418 -5.35 14.32 10.53
CA THR A 418 -5.81 13.13 11.25
C THR A 418 -6.04 13.41 12.73
N PRO A 419 -7.22 13.07 13.29
CA PRO A 419 -7.46 13.18 14.72
C PRO A 419 -6.43 12.45 15.58
N ALA A 420 -6.01 11.24 15.19
CA ALA A 420 -5.04 10.45 15.94
C ALA A 420 -3.67 11.12 16.06
N ALA A 421 -3.19 11.80 15.00
CA ALA A 421 -1.96 12.58 15.06
C ALA A 421 -2.06 13.71 16.07
N VAL A 422 -3.09 14.53 15.94
CA VAL A 422 -3.32 15.69 16.83
C VAL A 422 -3.44 15.26 18.30
N GLU A 423 -4.18 14.19 18.56
CA GLU A 423 -4.31 13.64 19.90
C GLU A 423 -2.99 13.05 20.43
N SER A 424 -2.24 12.33 19.60
CA SER A 424 -0.92 11.84 19.95
C SER A 424 0.05 12.97 20.28
N ALA A 425 0.03 14.04 19.50
CA ALA A 425 0.84 15.23 19.75
C ALA A 425 0.45 15.93 21.08
N ARG A 426 -0.85 16.05 21.36
CA ARG A 426 -1.36 16.62 22.62
C ARG A 426 -0.95 15.80 23.85
N ARG A 427 -0.88 14.47 23.74
CA ARG A 427 -0.41 13.56 24.82
C ARG A 427 1.06 13.77 25.21
N ARG A 428 1.86 14.51 24.43
CA ARG A 428 3.24 14.88 24.82
C ARG A 428 3.31 15.79 26.03
N GLY A 429 2.19 16.36 26.45
CA GLY A 429 2.10 17.15 27.69
C GLY A 429 2.88 18.46 27.67
N LEU A 430 3.13 19.05 26.50
CA LEU A 430 3.74 20.36 26.40
C LEU A 430 2.77 21.44 26.89
N ALA A 431 3.30 22.48 27.56
CA ALA A 431 2.49 23.57 28.06
C ALA A 431 1.77 24.30 26.90
N GLN A 432 0.47 24.57 27.04
CA GLN A 432 -0.39 25.12 25.98
C GLN A 432 0.03 26.52 25.50
N ASP A 433 0.67 27.29 26.35
CA ASP A 433 1.24 28.60 25.99
C ASP A 433 2.48 28.45 25.09
N ARG A 434 3.08 27.28 25.03
CA ARG A 434 4.27 26.98 24.23
C ARG A 434 3.97 26.15 22.99
N ALA A 435 3.00 25.23 23.03
CA ALA A 435 2.63 24.40 21.90
C ALA A 435 1.12 24.14 21.88
N SER A 436 0.51 24.32 20.72
CA SER A 436 -0.88 23.95 20.44
C SER A 436 -0.93 23.05 19.21
N PHE A 437 -1.95 22.19 19.14
CA PHE A 437 -2.12 21.23 18.06
C PHE A 437 -3.57 21.26 17.58
N GLU A 438 -3.77 21.50 16.28
CA GLU A 438 -5.09 21.65 15.70
C GLU A 438 -5.27 20.75 14.48
N ARG A 439 -6.50 20.30 14.31
CA ARG A 439 -6.88 19.54 13.10
C ARG A 439 -7.03 20.50 11.93
N CYS A 440 -6.26 20.28 10.86
CA CYS A 440 -6.27 21.12 9.68
C CYS A 440 -6.01 20.31 8.42
N ASP A 441 -6.93 20.37 7.45
CA ASP A 441 -6.70 19.83 6.11
C ASP A 441 -5.97 20.87 5.25
N LEU A 442 -4.66 20.79 5.22
CA LEU A 442 -3.79 21.68 4.45
C LEU A 442 -3.96 21.55 2.92
N ALA A 443 -4.76 20.61 2.44
CA ALA A 443 -5.17 20.53 1.04
C ALA A 443 -6.35 21.45 0.70
N ALA A 444 -7.09 21.92 1.73
CA ALA A 444 -8.22 22.83 1.56
C ALA A 444 -7.73 24.27 1.41
N PRO A 445 -8.16 24.99 0.37
CA PRO A 445 -7.77 26.40 0.18
C PRO A 445 -8.23 27.29 1.35
N GLY A 446 -7.32 28.09 1.88
CA GLY A 446 -7.57 29.01 2.99
C GLY A 446 -7.41 28.39 4.39
N ALA A 447 -7.25 27.08 4.48
CA ALA A 447 -7.18 26.40 5.77
C ALA A 447 -5.97 26.84 6.62
N LEU A 448 -4.80 26.99 6.03
CA LEU A 448 -3.62 27.50 6.74
C LEU A 448 -3.84 28.94 7.21
N ARG A 449 -4.41 29.80 6.37
CA ARG A 449 -4.73 31.20 6.72
C ARG A 449 -5.67 31.26 7.93
N GLU A 450 -6.75 30.48 7.93
CA GLU A 450 -7.72 30.43 9.03
C GLU A 450 -7.03 30.10 10.37
N GLN A 451 -6.12 29.13 10.37
CA GLN A 451 -5.37 28.75 11.57
C GLN A 451 -4.44 29.89 12.05
N LEU A 452 -3.81 30.62 11.13
CA LEU A 452 -2.93 31.73 11.49
C LEU A 452 -3.71 32.95 11.96
N ASP A 453 -4.88 33.24 11.38
CA ASP A 453 -5.74 34.35 11.76
C ASP A 453 -6.35 34.14 13.16
N ALA A 454 -6.50 32.88 13.61
CA ALA A 454 -6.94 32.54 14.97
C ALA A 454 -5.88 32.82 16.06
N LEU A 455 -4.61 33.00 15.68
CA LEU A 455 -3.54 33.31 16.63
C LEU A 455 -3.51 34.81 17.02
N PRO A 456 -2.97 35.14 18.21
CA PRO A 456 -2.76 36.54 18.60
C PRO A 456 -1.91 37.32 17.60
N GLN A 457 -2.40 38.47 17.18
CA GLN A 457 -1.76 39.34 16.20
C GLN A 457 -1.03 40.52 16.86
N PRO A 458 0.05 41.08 16.25
CA PRO A 458 0.70 40.56 15.02
C PRO A 458 1.50 39.29 15.30
N LEU A 459 1.54 38.38 14.30
CA LEU A 459 2.37 37.18 14.42
C LEU A 459 3.85 37.56 14.51
N PRO A 460 4.64 36.91 15.37
CA PRO A 460 6.08 37.07 15.38
C PRO A 460 6.70 36.50 14.09
N ARG A 461 8.00 36.63 13.94
CA ARG A 461 8.78 35.98 12.86
C ARG A 461 8.48 34.48 12.86
N THR A 462 7.99 33.93 11.74
CA THR A 462 7.39 32.61 11.65
C THR A 462 8.25 31.68 10.78
N LEU A 463 8.45 30.47 11.26
CA LEU A 463 9.00 29.35 10.49
C LEU A 463 7.87 28.39 10.11
N PHE A 464 7.63 28.22 8.81
CA PHE A 464 6.80 27.16 8.27
C PHE A 464 7.66 25.91 8.09
N TYR A 465 7.40 24.90 8.90
CA TYR A 465 8.17 23.65 8.93
C TYR A 465 7.32 22.51 8.34
N ALA A 466 7.81 21.84 7.32
CA ALA A 466 7.10 20.76 6.62
C ALA A 466 8.04 19.57 6.38
N ARG A 467 7.87 18.51 7.18
CA ARG A 467 8.63 17.29 7.02
C ARG A 467 7.73 16.18 6.48
N HIS A 468 8.09 15.60 5.32
CA HIS A 468 7.32 14.56 4.64
C HIS A 468 5.86 14.92 4.34
N LEU A 469 5.51 16.20 4.37
CA LEU A 469 4.19 16.66 3.95
C LEU A 469 4.07 16.72 2.44
N LEU A 470 5.05 17.34 1.75
CA LEU A 470 4.99 17.53 0.30
C LEU A 470 5.05 16.22 -0.48
N ASP A 471 5.66 15.17 0.06
CA ASP A 471 5.69 13.84 -0.52
C ASP A 471 4.46 12.98 -0.14
N SER A 472 3.60 13.45 0.78
CA SER A 472 2.39 12.75 1.26
C SER A 472 1.08 13.33 0.74
N ILE A 473 1.10 14.52 0.13
CA ILE A 473 -0.07 15.18 -0.44
C ILE A 473 -0.08 15.15 -1.98
N SER A 474 -1.26 15.34 -2.60
CA SER A 474 -1.40 15.39 -4.06
C SER A 474 -0.70 16.60 -4.68
N ASP A 475 -0.38 16.54 -5.99
CA ASP A 475 0.22 17.68 -6.69
C ASP A 475 -0.68 18.93 -6.65
N ALA A 476 -2.01 18.74 -6.67
CA ALA A 476 -2.97 19.83 -6.53
C ALA A 476 -2.94 20.44 -5.13
N ALA A 477 -2.91 19.62 -4.07
CA ALA A 477 -2.80 20.08 -2.70
C ALA A 477 -1.47 20.79 -2.44
N ARG A 478 -0.37 20.26 -3.01
CA ARG A 478 0.96 20.93 -2.94
C ARG A 478 0.93 22.31 -3.60
N ALA A 479 0.32 22.42 -4.78
CA ALA A 479 0.19 23.72 -5.44
C ALA A 479 -0.66 24.73 -4.64
N THR A 480 -1.74 24.26 -3.98
CA THR A 480 -2.57 25.06 -3.09
C THR A 480 -1.75 25.55 -1.89
N LEU A 481 -1.04 24.67 -1.22
CA LEU A 481 -0.22 24.99 -0.05
C LEU A 481 0.92 25.98 -0.39
N LEU A 482 1.62 25.80 -1.50
CA LEU A 482 2.68 26.71 -1.94
C LEU A 482 2.11 28.09 -2.29
N ALA A 483 0.92 28.16 -2.89
CA ALA A 483 0.25 29.44 -3.16
C ALA A 483 -0.17 30.17 -1.86
N GLU A 484 -0.58 29.44 -0.83
CA GLU A 484 -0.88 30.01 0.48
C GLU A 484 0.38 30.54 1.17
N PHE A 485 1.50 29.81 1.11
CA PHE A 485 2.78 30.31 1.62
C PHE A 485 3.22 31.61 0.94
N GLU A 486 3.11 31.68 -0.40
CA GLU A 486 3.45 32.88 -1.15
C GLU A 486 2.63 34.10 -0.68
N ALA A 487 1.33 33.87 -0.42
CA ALA A 487 0.40 34.91 0.02
C ALA A 487 0.53 35.31 1.50
N LEU A 488 0.99 34.41 2.37
CA LEU A 488 1.03 34.58 3.82
C LEU A 488 2.40 35.01 4.34
N ALA A 489 3.48 34.58 3.65
CA ALA A 489 4.85 34.84 4.12
C ALA A 489 5.19 36.33 4.06
N ARG A 490 5.64 36.87 5.18
CA ARG A 490 6.07 38.27 5.37
C ARG A 490 7.60 38.37 5.34
N PRO A 491 8.15 39.54 5.11
CA PRO A 491 9.58 39.76 5.30
C PRO A 491 10.08 39.28 6.67
N GLY A 492 11.13 38.45 6.67
CA GLY A 492 11.68 37.79 7.85
C GLY A 492 11.12 36.41 8.14
N ASP A 493 10.00 36.01 7.56
CA ASP A 493 9.48 34.65 7.72
C ASP A 493 10.35 33.61 6.97
N MET A 494 10.27 32.36 7.39
CA MET A 494 11.12 31.26 6.94
C MET A 494 10.30 30.06 6.54
N ILE A 495 10.85 29.24 5.67
CA ILE A 495 10.30 27.95 5.30
C ILE A 495 11.39 26.88 5.38
N ALA A 496 11.06 25.72 5.95
CA ALA A 496 11.90 24.54 6.00
C ALA A 496 11.11 23.32 5.50
N VAL A 497 11.64 22.65 4.50
CA VAL A 497 10.98 21.50 3.84
C VAL A 497 11.94 20.33 3.75
N GLU A 498 11.50 19.14 4.17
CA GLU A 498 12.15 17.87 3.88
C GLU A 498 11.15 16.95 3.18
N SER A 499 11.56 16.32 2.08
CA SER A 499 10.75 15.36 1.33
C SER A 499 11.61 14.24 0.72
N ARG A 500 10.98 13.13 0.38
CA ARG A 500 11.62 12.07 -0.43
C ARG A 500 11.94 12.61 -1.81
N ALA A 501 13.19 12.44 -2.22
CA ALA A 501 13.70 13.01 -3.47
C ALA A 501 13.44 12.09 -4.67
N LEU A 502 13.42 12.68 -5.85
CA LEU A 502 13.41 11.95 -7.12
C LEU A 502 14.64 11.02 -7.19
N GLY A 503 14.40 9.73 -7.49
CA GLY A 503 15.42 8.69 -7.47
C GLY A 503 15.45 7.84 -6.21
N ASP A 504 14.64 8.15 -5.19
CA ASP A 504 14.45 7.25 -4.05
C ASP A 504 13.76 5.96 -4.48
N ASP A 505 14.47 4.83 -4.42
CA ASP A 505 13.99 3.48 -4.74
C ASP A 505 13.45 2.73 -3.52
N THR A 506 13.51 3.33 -2.33
CA THR A 506 13.08 2.71 -1.08
C THR A 506 11.58 2.83 -0.84
N LEU A 507 10.90 3.68 -1.63
CA LEU A 507 9.46 3.89 -1.52
C LEU A 507 8.68 2.68 -2.04
N HIS A 508 8.13 1.89 -1.15
CA HIS A 508 7.38 0.69 -1.50
C HIS A 508 6.06 1.02 -2.20
N TYR A 509 5.62 0.09 -3.07
CA TYR A 509 4.33 0.16 -3.77
C TYR A 509 3.16 0.47 -2.83
N HIS A 510 3.16 -0.12 -1.66
CA HIS A 510 2.21 0.05 -0.59
C HIS A 510 2.11 1.51 -0.10
N GLU A 511 3.23 2.16 0.23
CA GLU A 511 3.27 3.55 0.65
C GLU A 511 2.77 4.49 -0.45
N ARG A 512 3.09 4.19 -1.72
CA ARG A 512 2.65 4.97 -2.88
C ARG A 512 1.15 4.94 -3.07
N LEU A 513 0.54 3.75 -3.03
CA LEU A 513 -0.88 3.59 -3.36
C LEU A 513 -1.81 3.85 -2.19
N ASN A 514 -1.42 3.49 -0.99
CA ASN A 514 -2.33 3.52 0.15
C ASN A 514 -2.13 4.74 1.04
N CYS A 515 -0.88 5.17 1.26
CA CYS A 515 -0.60 6.40 2.04
C CYS A 515 -0.41 7.65 1.18
N GLY A 516 -0.52 7.52 -0.15
CA GLY A 516 -0.36 8.65 -1.08
C GLY A 516 1.07 9.17 -1.21
N ARG A 517 2.06 8.51 -0.59
CA ARG A 517 3.47 8.94 -0.63
C ARG A 517 4.06 8.89 -2.03
N ARG A 518 4.92 9.87 -2.34
CA ARG A 518 5.55 10.06 -3.66
C ARG A 518 7.00 10.50 -3.50
N VAL A 519 7.76 10.37 -4.56
CA VAL A 519 9.02 11.10 -4.68
C VAL A 519 8.73 12.49 -5.24
N VAL A 520 9.46 13.49 -4.79
CA VAL A 520 9.29 14.90 -5.18
C VAL A 520 10.52 15.34 -5.97
N ASP A 521 10.30 15.94 -7.14
CA ASP A 521 11.36 16.66 -7.85
C ASP A 521 11.65 17.96 -7.09
N PRO A 522 12.89 18.19 -6.62
CA PRO A 522 13.24 19.42 -5.89
C PRO A 522 13.26 20.67 -6.78
N SER A 523 13.38 20.51 -8.12
CA SER A 523 13.55 21.65 -9.03
C SER A 523 12.37 22.62 -9.02
N PRO A 524 11.10 22.18 -9.12
CA PRO A 524 9.97 23.09 -9.04
C PRO A 524 9.84 23.81 -7.70
N ILE A 525 10.29 23.18 -6.59
CA ILE A 525 10.26 23.82 -5.27
C ILE A 525 11.34 24.91 -5.20
N ARG A 526 12.52 24.66 -5.74
CA ARG A 526 13.61 25.64 -5.83
C ARG A 526 13.19 26.86 -6.65
N ASP A 527 12.59 26.62 -7.82
CA ASP A 527 12.10 27.68 -8.71
C ASP A 527 10.98 28.50 -8.05
N TRP A 528 10.10 27.85 -7.32
CA TRP A 528 9.05 28.51 -6.57
C TRP A 528 9.62 29.37 -5.42
N LEU A 529 10.58 28.86 -4.62
CA LEU A 529 11.23 29.64 -3.56
C LEU A 529 11.84 30.92 -4.12
N ALA A 530 12.59 30.82 -5.21
CA ALA A 530 13.17 31.97 -5.88
C ALA A 530 12.12 32.95 -6.42
N GLY A 531 11.07 32.45 -7.08
CA GLY A 531 9.96 33.24 -7.62
C GLY A 531 9.12 33.94 -6.56
N ALA A 532 8.97 33.35 -5.37
CA ALA A 532 8.29 33.93 -4.21
C ALA A 532 9.18 34.87 -3.38
N GLY A 533 10.42 35.08 -3.82
CA GLY A 533 11.36 36.02 -3.20
C GLY A 533 12.04 35.50 -1.94
N PHE A 534 12.16 34.19 -1.77
CA PHE A 534 12.92 33.60 -0.68
C PHE A 534 14.41 33.45 -1.04
N GLU A 535 15.28 33.72 -0.09
CA GLU A 535 16.70 33.41 -0.18
C GLU A 535 16.98 32.05 0.44
N THR A 536 17.53 31.13 -0.36
CA THR A 536 17.80 29.77 0.09
C THR A 536 19.09 29.72 0.92
N VAL A 537 18.97 29.22 2.15
CA VAL A 537 20.06 28.98 3.11
C VAL A 537 20.58 27.56 3.00
N VAL A 538 19.66 26.58 2.85
CA VAL A 538 19.98 25.15 2.66
C VAL A 538 19.26 24.63 1.42
N ASP A 539 20.00 23.94 0.55
CA ASP A 539 19.52 23.23 -0.62
C ASP A 539 20.38 21.96 -0.76
N LEU A 540 19.96 20.88 -0.07
CA LEU A 540 20.74 19.66 0.07
C LEU A 540 19.93 18.43 -0.30
N GLY A 541 20.46 17.63 -1.24
CA GLY A 541 20.00 16.28 -1.52
C GLY A 541 20.99 15.24 -0.96
N GLY A 542 20.50 14.18 -0.35
CA GLY A 542 21.36 13.13 0.19
C GLY A 542 20.62 11.97 0.83
N SER A 543 21.37 10.97 1.27
CA SER A 543 20.87 9.79 1.97
C SER A 543 21.59 9.58 3.30
N GLY A 544 21.07 8.66 4.14
CA GLY A 544 21.65 8.38 5.45
C GLY A 544 21.06 9.20 6.61
N TRP A 545 20.20 10.16 6.35
CA TRP A 545 19.49 10.92 7.37
C TRP A 545 18.26 10.16 7.93
N GLU A 546 17.73 9.25 7.13
CA GLU A 546 16.62 8.36 7.47
C GLU A 546 16.80 6.99 6.81
N LYS A 547 16.17 5.96 7.38
CA LYS A 547 16.18 4.60 6.84
C LYS A 547 14.76 4.08 6.66
N ALA A 548 14.51 3.38 5.56
CA ALA A 548 13.34 2.53 5.35
C ALA A 548 13.80 1.07 5.55
N GLY A 549 13.53 0.51 6.72
CA GLY A 549 14.14 -0.75 7.14
C GLY A 549 15.67 -0.66 7.23
N SER A 550 16.39 -1.45 6.42
CA SER A 550 17.87 -1.40 6.36
C SER A 550 18.41 -0.44 5.30
N LYS A 551 17.57 0.10 4.41
CA LYS A 551 17.99 0.95 3.30
C LYS A 551 17.96 2.43 3.65
N PRO A 552 18.99 3.22 3.28
CA PRO A 552 18.96 4.67 3.43
C PRO A 552 17.94 5.28 2.45
N VAL A 553 17.12 6.20 2.95
CA VAL A 553 16.16 6.97 2.15
C VAL A 553 16.87 8.13 1.48
N LEU A 554 16.56 8.39 0.21
CA LEU A 554 17.05 9.59 -0.49
C LEU A 554 16.08 10.76 -0.24
N LEU A 555 16.58 11.79 0.44
CA LEU A 555 15.82 12.96 0.86
C LEU A 555 16.36 14.24 0.21
N HIS A 556 15.50 15.26 0.13
CA HIS A 556 15.91 16.63 -0.19
C HIS A 556 15.42 17.60 0.89
N ARG A 557 16.30 18.54 1.27
CA ARG A 557 16.09 19.55 2.31
C ARG A 557 16.23 20.95 1.75
N PHE A 558 15.23 21.78 1.98
CA PHE A 558 15.29 23.22 1.77
C PHE A 558 15.10 23.96 3.08
N VAL A 559 15.89 25.01 3.30
CA VAL A 559 15.60 26.05 4.27
C VAL A 559 15.82 27.38 3.58
N ALA A 560 14.84 28.27 3.66
CA ALA A 560 14.89 29.56 3.01
C ALA A 560 14.25 30.64 3.89
N VAL A 561 14.66 31.90 3.71
CA VAL A 561 14.24 33.08 4.47
C VAL A 561 13.73 34.13 3.51
N LYS A 562 12.61 34.78 3.82
CA LYS A 562 12.12 35.93 3.07
C LYS A 562 12.85 37.18 3.52
N PRO A 563 13.64 37.89 2.67
CA PRO A 563 14.45 39.03 3.08
C PRO A 563 13.63 40.15 3.69
N THR A 564 14.20 40.85 4.66
CA THR A 564 13.64 42.11 5.17
C THR A 564 14.15 43.30 4.35
N ALA A 565 13.33 44.29 4.07
CA ALA A 565 13.75 45.48 3.36
C ALA A 565 14.90 46.18 4.12
N GLY A 566 16.09 46.25 3.50
CA GLY A 566 17.25 46.93 4.10
C GLY A 566 18.32 46.00 4.70
N SER A 567 18.16 44.68 4.69
CA SER A 567 19.23 43.75 5.05
C SER A 567 20.17 43.59 3.87
N SER A 568 21.33 44.27 3.90
CA SER A 568 22.49 43.86 3.10
C SER A 568 22.89 42.43 3.54
N PRO A 569 23.18 41.49 2.64
CA PRO A 569 23.44 40.12 3.04
C PRO A 569 24.79 40.02 3.78
N ASP A 570 24.77 40.07 5.11
CA ASP A 570 25.78 39.31 5.86
C ASP A 570 25.45 37.83 5.58
N ARG A 571 26.12 37.30 4.55
CA ARG A 571 25.89 35.95 4.05
C ARG A 571 26.28 34.92 5.11
N PRO A 572 25.36 34.14 5.67
CA PRO A 572 25.76 32.82 6.11
C PRO A 572 26.25 32.08 4.86
N SER A 573 27.49 31.58 4.89
CA SER A 573 28.07 30.82 3.79
C SER A 573 27.11 29.77 3.27
N ARG A 574 26.74 29.85 1.98
CA ARG A 574 25.92 28.82 1.32
C ARG A 574 26.56 27.47 1.55
N ILE A 575 25.87 26.56 2.24
CA ILE A 575 26.22 25.16 2.30
C ILE A 575 25.70 24.53 1.00
N SER A 576 26.51 24.60 -0.05
CA SER A 576 26.25 23.91 -1.33
C SER A 576 27.13 22.66 -1.39
N SER A 577 26.47 21.51 -1.54
CA SER A 577 26.96 20.19 -1.93
C SER A 577 28.19 19.64 -1.18
N VAL A 578 27.94 18.72 -0.27
CA VAL A 578 28.89 17.65 0.06
C VAL A 578 28.42 16.39 -0.65
N THR A 579 28.98 16.13 -1.81
CA THR A 579 29.01 14.79 -2.43
C THR A 579 30.10 14.00 -1.72
N GLU A 580 29.79 13.32 -0.63
CA GLU A 580 30.67 12.27 -0.13
C GLU A 580 30.43 10.98 -0.93
N HIS A 581 31.30 10.74 -1.88
CA HIS A 581 31.61 9.40 -2.38
C HIS A 581 32.40 8.66 -1.28
N GLY A 582 31.69 7.91 -0.45
CA GLY A 582 32.29 6.91 0.45
C GLY A 582 32.70 5.69 -0.36
N GLY A 583 33.92 5.72 -0.94
CA GLY A 583 34.59 4.54 -1.43
C GLY A 583 35.44 3.92 -0.32
N GLY A 584 35.33 2.59 -0.13
CA GLY A 584 36.41 1.74 0.30
C GLY A 584 36.51 1.35 1.78
N ARG A 585 36.07 0.20 2.15
CA ARG A 585 36.78 -1.07 2.55
C ARG A 585 35.81 -2.01 3.25
#